data_d2dd140f3a4fe15d7bb729881b45430b
#
_entry.id   d2dd140f3a4fe15d7bb729881b45430b
#
_cell.length_a   1.000
_cell.length_b   1.000
_cell.length_c   1.000
_cell.angle_alpha   90.00
_cell.angle_beta   90.00
_cell.angle_gamma   90.00
#
_symmetry.space_group_name_H-M   'P 1'
#
loop_
_entity.id
_entity.type
_entity.pdbx_description
1 polymer ?
#
loop_
_entity_poly.entity_id
_entity_poly.type
_entity_poly.pdbx_seq_one_letter_code
_entity_poly.pdbx_strand_id
1 'polypeptide(L)'
;SFPTRRSSDLANEFFDELNPKYETERLTLKSLVSKSEYSTMKQSSLTAYYTDPMIIRQIWQKLLDDGFEGGRILDPSMGTGNFFAAMPRSIRERSELYGVELDSVTGAIAKQLHPNTHIEVRGFEEVPYQNNSFDLVLTNVPFGNFRIADKNYDKPYMIHDYFVKHSLDLVRDGGQVSIISSIGTMDKRTDNVL
;
A
#
# COMPACT_ATOMS: atom_id res chain seq x y z
N SER A 1 -7.76 -17.93 23.11
CA SER A 1 -7.48 -17.04 21.97
C SER A 1 -6.34 -16.11 22.37
N PHE A 2 -5.19 -16.25 21.74
CA PHE A 2 -4.10 -15.27 21.91
C PHE A 2 -4.52 -13.96 21.25
N PRO A 3 -4.45 -12.82 21.95
CA PRO A 3 -4.65 -11.53 21.30
C PRO A 3 -3.49 -11.35 20.32
N THR A 4 -3.78 -11.41 19.04
CA THR A 4 -2.84 -11.00 17.98
C THR A 4 -2.58 -9.51 18.17
N ARG A 5 -1.42 -9.14 18.73
CA ARG A 5 -0.98 -7.75 18.77
C ARG A 5 -0.91 -7.25 17.34
N ARG A 6 -1.56 -6.13 17.06
CA ARG A 6 -1.46 -5.48 15.76
C ARG A 6 -0.03 -4.98 15.58
N SER A 7 0.49 -5.01 14.35
CA SER A 7 1.82 -4.47 14.04
C SER A 7 1.96 -2.99 14.44
N SER A 8 0.88 -2.22 14.35
CA SER A 8 0.80 -0.84 14.84
C SER A 8 1.05 -0.72 16.35
N ASP A 9 0.62 -1.72 17.16
CA ASP A 9 0.82 -1.69 18.61
C ASP A 9 2.31 -1.87 18.96
N LEU A 10 3.01 -2.74 18.21
CA LEU A 10 4.46 -2.93 18.36
C LEU A 10 5.25 -1.71 17.91
N ALA A 11 4.85 -1.07 16.81
CA ALA A 11 5.48 0.15 16.33
C ALA A 11 5.28 1.31 17.31
N ASN A 12 4.07 1.46 17.86
CA ASN A 12 3.80 2.44 18.91
C ASN A 12 4.67 2.20 20.15
N GLU A 13 4.79 0.96 20.63
CA GLU A 13 5.66 0.61 21.76
C GLU A 13 7.14 0.89 21.45
N PHE A 14 7.60 0.59 20.23
CA PHE A 14 8.98 0.80 19.82
C PHE A 14 9.35 2.27 19.75
N PHE A 15 8.50 3.11 19.13
CA PHE A 15 8.75 4.54 18.96
C PHE A 15 8.32 5.41 20.15
N ASP A 16 7.75 4.82 21.19
CA ASP A 16 7.50 5.52 22.46
C ASP A 16 8.83 5.73 23.22
N GLU A 17 9.27 6.97 23.27
CA GLU A 17 10.54 7.34 23.91
C GLU A 17 10.54 7.15 25.43
N LEU A 18 9.36 7.06 26.03
CA LEU A 18 9.20 6.78 27.46
C LEU A 18 9.20 5.29 27.78
N ASN A 19 9.12 4.41 26.78
CA ASN A 19 9.14 2.97 26.97
C ASN A 19 10.59 2.44 27.05
N PRO A 20 11.08 1.99 28.23
CA PRO A 20 12.46 1.55 28.39
C PRO A 20 12.75 0.21 27.68
N LYS A 21 11.72 -0.55 27.31
CA LYS A 21 11.86 -1.88 26.72
C LYS A 21 12.68 -1.90 25.44
N TYR A 22 12.60 -0.85 24.64
CA TYR A 22 13.27 -0.76 23.32
C TYR A 22 14.29 0.40 23.26
N GLU A 23 14.78 0.85 24.41
CA GLU A 23 15.71 2.00 24.45
C GLU A 23 17.02 1.73 23.69
N THR A 24 17.60 0.55 23.89
CA THR A 24 18.84 0.15 23.22
C THR A 24 18.68 0.07 21.71
N GLU A 25 17.60 -0.54 21.25
CA GLU A 25 17.29 -0.69 19.83
C GLU A 25 17.00 0.69 19.19
N ARG A 26 16.28 1.57 19.90
CA ARG A 26 16.06 2.95 19.43
C ARG A 26 17.34 3.74 19.30
N LEU A 27 18.25 3.64 20.29
CA LEU A 27 19.56 4.31 20.23
C LEU A 27 20.39 3.77 19.08
N THR A 28 20.40 2.46 18.88
CA THR A 28 21.06 1.82 17.73
C THR A 28 20.49 2.33 16.42
N LEU A 29 19.16 2.34 16.26
CA LEU A 29 18.51 2.85 15.05
C LEU A 29 18.86 4.32 14.80
N LYS A 30 18.78 5.17 15.85
CA LYS A 30 19.16 6.60 15.76
C LYS A 30 20.61 6.82 15.35
N SER A 31 21.51 5.86 15.61
CA SER A 31 22.92 5.95 15.19
C SER A 31 23.13 5.55 13.72
N LEU A 32 22.20 4.80 13.13
CA LEU A 32 22.30 4.26 11.77
C LEU A 32 21.61 5.12 10.71
N VAL A 33 20.67 5.98 11.13
CA VAL A 33 19.88 6.81 10.24
C VAL A 33 19.96 8.28 10.61
N SER A 34 19.69 9.17 9.67
CA SER A 34 19.58 10.61 9.94
C SER A 34 18.35 10.93 10.82
N LYS A 35 18.33 12.12 11.42
CA LYS A 35 17.19 12.58 12.23
C LYS A 35 15.90 12.65 11.40
N SER A 36 15.99 13.05 10.13
CA SER A 36 14.83 13.10 9.23
C SER A 36 14.30 11.71 8.89
N GLU A 37 15.19 10.77 8.57
CA GLU A 37 14.80 9.37 8.32
C GLU A 37 14.16 8.73 9.54
N TYR A 38 14.75 8.93 10.74
CA TYR A 38 14.14 8.44 11.98
C TYR A 38 12.75 9.01 12.22
N SER A 39 12.54 10.31 11.98
CA SER A 39 11.23 10.95 12.09
C SER A 39 10.23 10.38 11.09
N THR A 40 10.65 10.19 9.84
CA THR A 40 9.83 9.60 8.79
C THR A 40 9.45 8.15 9.12
N MET A 41 10.42 7.33 9.57
CA MET A 41 10.17 5.94 10.02
C MET A 41 9.18 5.90 11.17
N LYS A 42 9.32 6.78 12.16
CA LYS A 42 8.37 6.90 13.28
C LYS A 42 6.97 7.23 12.78
N GLN A 43 6.85 8.23 11.91
CA GLN A 43 5.57 8.67 11.39
C GLN A 43 4.89 7.61 10.51
N SER A 44 5.61 7.01 9.57
CA SER A 44 5.07 5.96 8.71
C SER A 44 4.71 4.69 9.49
N SER A 45 5.51 4.29 10.49
CA SER A 45 5.18 3.14 11.34
C SER A 45 3.91 3.33 12.16
N LEU A 46 3.61 4.56 12.60
CA LEU A 46 2.38 4.89 13.32
C LEU A 46 1.14 4.91 12.42
N THR A 47 1.32 5.16 11.13
CA THR A 47 0.25 5.27 10.12
C THR A 47 0.16 4.04 9.21
N ALA A 48 1.15 3.15 9.24
CA ALA A 48 1.17 1.94 8.42
C ALA A 48 0.17 0.90 8.96
N TYR A 49 -0.89 0.68 8.20
CA TYR A 49 -1.85 -0.40 8.45
C TYR A 49 -1.48 -1.62 7.60
N TYR A 50 -0.75 -2.55 8.19
CA TYR A 50 -0.41 -3.79 7.52
C TYR A 50 -1.64 -4.70 7.42
N THR A 51 -1.91 -5.16 6.22
CA THR A 51 -2.98 -6.14 5.98
C THR A 51 -2.58 -7.48 6.58
N ASP A 52 -3.51 -8.12 7.30
CA ASP A 52 -3.29 -9.47 7.85
C ASP A 52 -2.92 -10.44 6.71
N PRO A 53 -1.85 -11.24 6.85
CA PRO A 53 -1.44 -12.20 5.83
C PRO A 53 -2.53 -13.19 5.44
N MET A 54 -3.47 -13.51 6.35
CA MET A 54 -4.61 -14.38 6.04
C MET A 54 -5.56 -13.69 5.07
N ILE A 55 -5.84 -12.41 5.27
CA ILE A 55 -6.69 -11.62 4.36
C ILE A 55 -6.03 -11.53 2.98
N ILE A 56 -4.72 -11.27 2.92
CA ILE A 56 -4.00 -11.22 1.64
C ILE A 56 -4.11 -12.54 0.88
N ARG A 57 -3.95 -13.68 1.58
CA ARG A 57 -4.10 -15.01 0.95
C ARG A 57 -5.51 -15.26 0.45
N GLN A 58 -6.54 -14.84 1.19
CA GLN A 58 -7.94 -14.95 0.76
C GLN A 58 -8.23 -14.10 -0.48
N ILE A 59 -7.66 -12.90 -0.56
CA ILE A 59 -7.77 -12.05 -1.74
C ILE A 59 -7.15 -12.74 -2.96
N TRP A 60 -5.91 -13.26 -2.83
CA TRP A 60 -5.27 -14.01 -3.92
C TRP A 60 -6.06 -15.26 -4.32
N GLN A 61 -6.62 -15.99 -3.35
CA GLN A 61 -7.45 -17.14 -3.64
C GLN A 61 -8.71 -16.74 -4.42
N LYS A 62 -9.38 -15.65 -4.00
CA LYS A 62 -10.56 -15.14 -4.71
C LYS A 62 -10.23 -14.72 -6.14
N LEU A 63 -9.10 -14.05 -6.37
CA LEU A 63 -8.65 -13.66 -7.71
C LEU A 63 -8.42 -14.90 -8.61
N LEU A 64 -7.80 -15.95 -8.06
CA LEU A 64 -7.63 -17.24 -8.76
C LEU A 64 -8.99 -17.89 -9.10
N ASP A 65 -9.92 -17.92 -8.16
CA ASP A 65 -11.26 -18.49 -8.32
C ASP A 65 -12.07 -17.71 -9.38
N ASP A 66 -11.81 -16.41 -9.51
CA ASP A 66 -12.37 -15.55 -10.56
C ASP A 66 -11.65 -15.66 -11.92
N GLY A 67 -10.67 -16.55 -12.02
CA GLY A 67 -9.95 -16.82 -13.26
C GLY A 67 -8.80 -15.86 -13.58
N PHE A 68 -8.29 -15.12 -12.59
CA PHE A 68 -7.12 -14.28 -12.81
C PHE A 68 -5.86 -15.12 -12.99
N GLU A 69 -5.19 -14.99 -14.13
CA GLU A 69 -4.04 -15.82 -14.49
C GLU A 69 -2.68 -15.07 -14.41
N GLY A 70 -2.70 -13.77 -14.21
CA GLY A 70 -1.52 -12.91 -14.20
C GLY A 70 -1.65 -11.73 -15.16
N GLY A 71 -0.56 -11.00 -15.39
CA GLY A 71 -0.51 -9.82 -16.22
C GLY A 71 0.22 -8.66 -15.54
N ARG A 72 -0.11 -7.44 -15.90
CA ARG A 72 0.45 -6.23 -15.27
C ARG A 72 -0.34 -5.91 -13.98
N ILE A 73 0.34 -5.99 -12.85
CA ILE A 73 -0.27 -5.85 -11.53
C ILE A 73 0.32 -4.64 -10.82
N LEU A 74 -0.54 -3.74 -10.35
CA LEU A 74 -0.17 -2.55 -9.60
C LEU A 74 -0.63 -2.62 -8.14
N ASP A 75 0.27 -2.30 -7.21
CA ASP A 75 -0.06 -1.90 -5.84
C ASP A 75 0.34 -0.44 -5.63
N PRO A 76 -0.62 0.52 -5.66
CA PRO A 76 -0.34 1.95 -5.57
C PRO A 76 -0.02 2.46 -4.15
N SER A 77 -0.04 1.61 -3.13
CA SER A 77 0.41 1.91 -1.77
C SER A 77 1.04 0.67 -1.14
N MET A 78 2.09 0.18 -1.81
CA MET A 78 2.59 -1.17 -1.57
C MET A 78 3.23 -1.41 -0.20
N GLY A 79 3.63 -0.36 0.52
CA GLY A 79 4.42 -0.52 1.74
C GLY A 79 5.69 -1.31 1.45
N THR A 80 5.94 -2.33 2.26
CA THR A 80 7.05 -3.28 2.02
C THR A 80 6.73 -4.38 1.00
N GLY A 81 5.54 -4.37 0.37
CA GLY A 81 5.15 -5.31 -0.68
C GLY A 81 4.52 -6.61 -0.18
N ASN A 82 3.77 -6.58 0.90
CA ASN A 82 3.15 -7.77 1.49
C ASN A 82 2.20 -8.50 0.53
N PHE A 83 1.47 -7.79 -0.33
CA PHE A 83 0.64 -8.40 -1.37
C PHE A 83 1.49 -9.20 -2.35
N PHE A 84 2.61 -8.63 -2.79
CA PHE A 84 3.52 -9.32 -3.70
C PHE A 84 4.25 -10.48 -3.02
N ALA A 85 4.64 -10.33 -1.74
CA ALA A 85 5.28 -11.42 -0.99
C ALA A 85 4.39 -12.67 -0.89
N ALA A 86 3.08 -12.49 -0.71
CA ALA A 86 2.10 -13.57 -0.57
C ALA A 86 1.47 -14.04 -1.89
N MET A 87 1.91 -13.48 -3.03
CA MET A 87 1.39 -13.83 -4.35
C MET A 87 1.66 -15.29 -4.70
N PRO A 88 0.66 -16.03 -5.21
CA PRO A 88 0.86 -17.39 -5.71
C PRO A 88 1.91 -17.45 -6.82
N ARG A 89 2.73 -18.50 -6.81
CA ARG A 89 3.82 -18.65 -7.76
C ARG A 89 3.33 -18.67 -9.22
N SER A 90 2.20 -19.32 -9.48
CA SER A 90 1.58 -19.40 -10.81
C SER A 90 1.23 -18.03 -11.40
N ILE A 91 0.78 -17.09 -10.54
CA ILE A 91 0.50 -15.71 -10.92
C ILE A 91 1.82 -14.94 -11.11
N ARG A 92 2.76 -15.08 -10.16
CA ARG A 92 4.06 -14.38 -10.20
C ARG A 92 4.83 -14.63 -11.49
N GLU A 93 4.90 -15.88 -11.93
CA GLU A 93 5.65 -16.29 -13.12
C GLU A 93 5.05 -15.72 -14.44
N ARG A 94 3.81 -15.23 -14.40
CA ARG A 94 3.08 -14.66 -15.56
C ARG A 94 2.82 -13.17 -15.41
N SER A 95 3.47 -12.51 -14.44
CA SER A 95 3.12 -11.13 -14.10
C SER A 95 4.32 -10.20 -14.12
N GLU A 96 4.04 -8.98 -14.51
CA GLU A 96 4.88 -7.81 -14.36
C GLU A 96 4.35 -6.97 -13.18
N LEU A 97 5.21 -6.71 -12.19
CA LEU A 97 4.80 -6.11 -10.94
C LEU A 97 5.20 -4.64 -10.86
N TYR A 98 4.25 -3.82 -10.46
CA TYR A 98 4.41 -2.38 -10.29
C TYR A 98 3.98 -1.99 -8.87
N GLY A 99 4.78 -1.18 -8.20
CA GLY A 99 4.45 -0.68 -6.87
C GLY A 99 4.72 0.80 -6.74
N VAL A 100 3.91 1.48 -5.95
CA VAL A 100 4.15 2.87 -5.56
C VAL A 100 4.20 2.95 -4.05
N GLU A 101 5.19 3.66 -3.52
CA GLU A 101 5.33 3.90 -2.09
C GLU A 101 5.77 5.36 -1.86
N LEU A 102 5.04 6.06 -1.01
CA LEU A 102 5.32 7.47 -0.72
C LEU A 102 6.53 7.63 0.19
N ASP A 103 6.67 6.76 1.20
CA ASP A 103 7.74 6.82 2.18
C ASP A 103 9.06 6.30 1.61
N SER A 104 10.09 7.14 1.66
CA SER A 104 11.38 6.83 1.05
C SER A 104 12.11 5.65 1.70
N VAL A 105 11.96 5.47 3.01
CA VAL A 105 12.60 4.37 3.76
C VAL A 105 11.89 3.06 3.45
N THR A 106 10.56 3.06 3.55
CA THR A 106 9.73 1.91 3.20
C THR A 106 9.94 1.49 1.74
N GLY A 107 9.99 2.47 0.83
CA GLY A 107 10.27 2.24 -0.59
C GLY A 107 11.67 1.66 -0.85
N ALA A 108 12.69 2.10 -0.11
CA ALA A 108 14.03 1.51 -0.19
C ALA A 108 14.04 0.05 0.28
N ILE A 109 13.32 -0.27 1.37
CA ILE A 109 13.15 -1.64 1.86
C ILE A 109 12.41 -2.49 0.80
N ALA A 110 11.31 -1.96 0.25
CA ALA A 110 10.54 -2.65 -0.78
C ALA A 110 11.39 -3.00 -2.01
N LYS A 111 12.25 -2.09 -2.48
CA LYS A 111 13.19 -2.35 -3.59
C LYS A 111 14.17 -3.48 -3.30
N GLN A 112 14.62 -3.63 -2.06
CA GLN A 112 15.48 -4.76 -1.67
C GLN A 112 14.74 -6.08 -1.58
N LEU A 113 13.49 -6.06 -1.09
CA LEU A 113 12.67 -7.27 -0.95
C LEU A 113 12.10 -7.75 -2.30
N HIS A 114 11.89 -6.84 -3.23
CA HIS A 114 11.25 -7.10 -4.53
C HIS A 114 12.08 -6.57 -5.70
N PRO A 115 13.31 -7.09 -5.93
CA PRO A 115 14.26 -6.55 -6.92
C PRO A 115 13.76 -6.63 -8.37
N ASN A 116 12.77 -7.46 -8.66
CA ASN A 116 12.19 -7.63 -10.00
C ASN A 116 10.84 -6.88 -10.15
N THR A 117 10.54 -5.94 -9.26
CA THR A 117 9.32 -5.12 -9.30
C THR A 117 9.67 -3.69 -9.70
N HIS A 118 8.87 -3.09 -10.56
CA HIS A 118 8.99 -1.67 -10.91
C HIS A 118 8.43 -0.83 -9.76
N ILE A 119 9.30 -0.27 -8.91
CA ILE A 119 8.90 0.47 -7.72
C ILE A 119 9.22 1.96 -7.87
N GLU A 120 8.16 2.78 -7.87
CA GLU A 120 8.24 4.23 -7.79
C GLU A 120 8.12 4.69 -6.33
N VAL A 121 9.06 5.55 -5.90
CA VAL A 121 9.07 6.11 -4.54
C VAL A 121 8.68 7.58 -4.62
N ARG A 122 7.38 7.81 -4.66
CA ARG A 122 6.74 9.13 -4.78
C ARG A 122 5.24 9.03 -4.51
N GLY A 123 4.52 10.16 -4.57
CA GLY A 123 3.06 10.16 -4.52
C GLY A 123 2.45 9.43 -5.73
N PHE A 124 1.35 8.74 -5.51
CA PHE A 124 0.66 8.01 -6.58
C PHE A 124 0.17 8.94 -7.70
N GLU A 125 -0.21 10.17 -7.36
CA GLU A 125 -0.59 11.24 -8.28
C GLU A 125 0.56 11.76 -9.18
N GLU A 126 1.79 11.44 -8.81
CA GLU A 126 2.97 11.87 -9.56
C GLU A 126 3.45 10.82 -10.58
N VAL A 127 2.91 9.60 -10.52
CA VAL A 127 3.35 8.51 -11.40
C VAL A 127 2.60 8.55 -12.72
N PRO A 128 3.30 8.66 -13.86
CA PRO A 128 2.68 8.84 -15.17
C PRO A 128 2.21 7.53 -15.79
N TYR A 129 1.41 6.74 -15.06
CA TYR A 129 0.81 5.54 -15.62
C TYR A 129 -0.27 5.90 -16.65
N GLN A 130 -0.37 5.07 -17.68
CA GLN A 130 -1.41 5.22 -18.70
C GLN A 130 -2.71 4.55 -18.24
N ASN A 131 -3.84 5.16 -18.53
CA ASN A 131 -5.14 4.55 -18.31
C ASN A 131 -5.27 3.23 -19.08
N ASN A 132 -6.08 2.32 -18.55
CA ASN A 132 -6.35 1.01 -19.15
C ASN A 132 -5.08 0.15 -19.39
N SER A 133 -4.05 0.28 -18.54
CA SER A 133 -2.77 -0.38 -18.74
C SER A 133 -2.47 -1.54 -17.78
N PHE A 134 -3.30 -1.75 -16.76
CA PHE A 134 -3.12 -2.83 -15.79
C PHE A 134 -4.22 -3.89 -15.87
N ASP A 135 -3.84 -5.14 -15.64
CA ASP A 135 -4.76 -6.27 -15.54
C ASP A 135 -5.39 -6.37 -14.16
N LEU A 136 -4.63 -5.95 -13.13
CA LEU A 136 -5.07 -5.92 -11.74
C LEU A 136 -4.48 -4.70 -11.03
N VAL A 137 -5.33 -3.98 -10.29
CA VAL A 137 -4.91 -3.06 -9.25
C VAL A 137 -5.33 -3.63 -7.90
N LEU A 138 -4.37 -3.84 -7.00
CA LEU A 138 -4.55 -4.52 -5.72
C LEU A 138 -3.88 -3.72 -4.62
N THR A 139 -4.65 -3.21 -3.64
CA THR A 139 -4.08 -2.32 -2.62
C THR A 139 -4.88 -2.28 -1.32
N ASN A 140 -4.20 -1.90 -0.24
CA ASN A 140 -4.82 -1.38 0.98
C ASN A 140 -4.63 0.15 0.98
N VAL A 141 -5.73 0.88 0.79
CA VAL A 141 -5.70 2.35 0.64
C VAL A 141 -5.17 3.01 1.91
N PRO A 142 -4.25 3.98 1.80
CA PRO A 142 -3.78 4.74 2.96
C PRO A 142 -4.93 5.44 3.69
N PHE A 143 -4.87 5.45 5.02
CA PHE A 143 -5.87 6.14 5.83
C PHE A 143 -5.46 7.60 6.05
N GLY A 144 -6.41 8.51 5.89
CA GLY A 144 -6.17 9.92 6.11
C GLY A 144 -7.41 10.78 5.85
N ASN A 145 -7.41 11.98 6.43
CA ASN A 145 -8.48 12.96 6.23
C ASN A 145 -7.91 14.18 5.47
N PHE A 146 -7.39 13.92 4.28
CA PHE A 146 -6.87 14.96 3.38
C PHE A 146 -7.24 14.65 1.93
N ARG A 147 -7.07 15.66 1.08
CA ARG A 147 -7.38 15.55 -0.34
C ARG A 147 -6.08 15.49 -1.16
N ILE A 148 -6.13 14.71 -2.24
CA ILE A 148 -5.07 14.62 -3.24
C ILE A 148 -5.51 15.44 -4.46
N ALA A 149 -4.62 16.33 -4.89
CA ALA A 149 -4.76 17.06 -6.14
C ALA A 149 -3.90 16.37 -7.21
N ASP A 150 -4.55 15.95 -8.28
CA ASP A 150 -3.88 15.33 -9.43
C ASP A 150 -4.28 16.13 -10.69
N LYS A 151 -3.29 16.46 -11.51
CA LYS A 151 -3.48 17.24 -12.76
C LYS A 151 -4.42 16.58 -13.77
N ASN A 152 -4.64 15.28 -13.64
CA ASN A 152 -5.52 14.52 -14.51
C ASN A 152 -7.02 14.67 -14.13
N TYR A 153 -7.30 15.33 -13.01
CA TYR A 153 -8.65 15.53 -12.50
C TYR A 153 -8.96 17.02 -12.27
N ASP A 154 -10.21 17.37 -12.45
CA ASP A 154 -10.74 18.76 -12.34
C ASP A 154 -10.81 19.29 -10.91
N LYS A 155 -10.75 18.41 -9.91
CA LYS A 155 -10.84 18.75 -8.49
C LYS A 155 -10.03 17.78 -7.61
N PRO A 156 -9.60 18.21 -6.42
CA PRO A 156 -8.99 17.31 -5.45
C PRO A 156 -10.01 16.33 -4.88
N TYR A 157 -9.63 15.06 -4.79
CA TYR A 157 -10.41 13.98 -4.18
C TYR A 157 -9.91 13.64 -2.78
N MET A 158 -10.81 13.22 -1.88
CA MET A 158 -10.39 12.59 -0.63
C MET A 158 -9.50 11.38 -0.93
N ILE A 159 -8.48 11.14 -0.11
CA ILE A 159 -7.48 10.09 -0.38
C ILE A 159 -8.10 8.74 -0.75
N HIS A 160 -9.13 8.30 -0.03
CA HIS A 160 -9.80 7.03 -0.34
C HIS A 160 -10.49 7.05 -1.71
N ASP A 161 -11.20 8.14 -2.02
CA ASP A 161 -11.90 8.31 -3.28
C ASP A 161 -10.93 8.41 -4.45
N TYR A 162 -9.80 9.11 -4.23
CA TYR A 162 -8.74 9.24 -5.21
C TYR A 162 -8.17 7.87 -5.59
N PHE A 163 -7.79 7.05 -4.59
CA PHE A 163 -7.23 5.73 -4.85
C PHE A 163 -8.21 4.82 -5.58
N VAL A 164 -9.50 4.82 -5.21
CA VAL A 164 -10.53 4.05 -5.91
C VAL A 164 -10.66 4.52 -7.35
N LYS A 165 -10.89 5.83 -7.55
CA LYS A 165 -11.09 6.40 -8.88
C LYS A 165 -9.89 6.16 -9.79
N HIS A 166 -8.68 6.52 -9.34
CA HIS A 166 -7.47 6.38 -10.13
C HIS A 166 -7.15 4.91 -10.45
N SER A 167 -7.39 3.99 -9.52
CA SER A 167 -7.27 2.54 -9.77
C SER A 167 -8.22 2.06 -10.88
N LEU A 168 -9.46 2.56 -10.89
CA LEU A 168 -10.44 2.23 -11.94
C LEU A 168 -10.04 2.79 -13.31
N ASP A 169 -9.45 3.98 -13.34
CA ASP A 169 -8.96 4.59 -14.60
C ASP A 169 -7.73 3.84 -15.17
N LEU A 170 -6.90 3.26 -14.29
CA LEU A 170 -5.67 2.55 -14.68
C LEU A 170 -5.92 1.11 -15.10
N VAL A 171 -6.95 0.45 -14.59
CA VAL A 171 -7.26 -0.92 -14.97
C VAL A 171 -7.89 -0.96 -16.37
N ARG A 172 -7.50 -1.95 -17.19
CA ARG A 172 -8.07 -2.12 -18.52
C ARG A 172 -9.47 -2.71 -18.48
N ASP A 173 -10.19 -2.63 -19.58
CA ASP A 173 -11.48 -3.33 -19.74
C ASP A 173 -11.32 -4.84 -19.49
N GLY A 174 -12.18 -5.38 -18.64
CA GLY A 174 -12.13 -6.78 -18.20
C GLY A 174 -11.02 -7.09 -17.18
N GLY A 175 -10.24 -6.11 -16.76
CA GLY A 175 -9.30 -6.23 -15.65
C GLY A 175 -10.01 -6.17 -14.29
N GLN A 176 -9.27 -6.31 -13.21
CA GLN A 176 -9.81 -6.40 -11.86
C GLN A 176 -9.22 -5.34 -10.94
N VAL A 177 -10.05 -4.86 -10.00
CA VAL A 177 -9.62 -3.96 -8.92
C VAL A 177 -10.00 -4.58 -7.59
N SER A 178 -9.00 -4.78 -6.71
CA SER A 178 -9.19 -5.30 -5.36
C SER A 178 -8.66 -4.32 -4.34
N ILE A 179 -9.54 -3.67 -3.59
CA ILE A 179 -9.19 -2.59 -2.67
C ILE A 179 -9.66 -2.93 -1.26
N ILE A 180 -8.74 -2.80 -0.30
CA ILE A 180 -9.08 -2.72 1.12
C ILE A 180 -9.22 -1.25 1.48
N SER A 181 -10.38 -0.87 1.99
CA SER A 181 -10.68 0.51 2.39
C SER A 181 -11.50 0.54 3.67
N SER A 182 -11.76 1.75 4.20
CA SER A 182 -12.63 1.93 5.35
C SER A 182 -14.11 1.79 4.97
N ILE A 183 -14.94 1.42 5.95
CA ILE A 183 -16.41 1.34 5.80
C ILE A 183 -16.97 2.68 5.27
N GLY A 184 -16.43 3.82 5.71
CA GLY A 184 -16.86 5.14 5.24
C GLY A 184 -16.70 5.41 3.74
N THR A 185 -15.90 4.59 3.02
CA THR A 185 -15.80 4.68 1.55
C THR A 185 -17.02 4.06 0.87
N MET A 186 -17.61 3.01 1.46
CA MET A 186 -18.74 2.28 0.90
C MET A 186 -20.10 2.91 1.27
N ASP A 187 -20.17 3.62 2.40
CA ASP A 187 -21.43 4.17 2.95
C ASP A 187 -21.72 5.63 2.52
N LYS A 188 -20.93 6.19 1.61
CA LYS A 188 -21.17 7.55 1.13
C LYS A 188 -22.48 7.64 0.34
N ARG A 189 -23.44 8.41 0.89
CA ARG A 189 -24.73 8.71 0.25
C ARG A 189 -24.66 9.85 -0.79
N THR A 190 -23.48 10.24 -1.24
CA THR A 190 -23.29 11.34 -2.20
C THR A 190 -22.87 10.80 -3.56
N ASP A 191 -23.65 11.16 -4.59
CA ASP A 191 -23.54 10.78 -6.00
C ASP A 191 -22.25 11.25 -6.72
N ASN A 192 -21.14 11.45 -6.02
CA ASN A 192 -19.96 12.13 -6.57
C ASN A 192 -18.67 11.26 -6.57
N VAL A 193 -18.76 9.94 -6.53
CA VAL A 193 -17.55 9.07 -6.47
C VAL A 193 -17.34 8.25 -7.74
N LEU A 194 -18.33 8.15 -8.61
CA LEU A 194 -18.21 7.43 -9.90
C LEU A 194 -18.52 8.36 -11.05
#